data_d4aeebde2f7b1a605bfe0a9e4362ea33
#
_entry.id   d4aeebde2f7b1a605bfe0a9e4362ea33
#
_cell.length_a   1.000
_cell.length_b   1.000
_cell.length_c   1.000
_cell.angle_alpha   90.00
_cell.angle_beta   90.00
_cell.angle_gamma   90.00
#
_symmetry.space_group_name_H-M   'P 1'
#
loop_
_entity.id
_entity.type
_entity.pdbx_description
1 polymer ?
#
loop_
_entity_poly.entity_id
_entity_poly.type
_entity_poly.pdbx_seq_one_letter_code
_entity_poly.pdbx_strand_id
1 'polypeptide(L)'
;MLLIKNLRVSIGNKEILKGVTFGIKPGVIHVLMGPNGSGKSTLAQVIAGHPSYKIIDGRLWMSGKEISKLTPDKRAKLGIFLAFQHPVEIPGVSVLNVLRRAKLGFARPRKKKVYSGLAAGGDLSKARELRQELVAHLSSLKLSEDFISRPLNEGFSGGEKKRSEILQMMALKPKLVILDEIDSGLDVDGLKIVATAIKKYTRSNPQSSVLLITHYARILKYLKPDFVHIMMDGKIIKSGKANLAREIEEKGYKNLEKEVQYV
;
A
#
# COMPACT_ATOMS: atom_id res chain seq x y z
N MET A 1 -13.96 4.09 -4.99
CA MET A 1 -13.16 2.85 -4.97
C MET A 1 -13.14 2.22 -3.59
N LEU A 2 -12.54 2.83 -2.58
CA LEU A 2 -12.65 2.43 -1.16
C LEU A 2 -13.63 3.36 -0.45
N LEU A 3 -14.49 2.81 0.37
CA LEU A 3 -15.38 3.57 1.27
C LEU A 3 -15.30 2.94 2.66
N ILE A 4 -15.10 3.79 3.64
CA ILE A 4 -15.07 3.42 5.06
C ILE A 4 -16.12 4.25 5.78
N LYS A 5 -17.00 3.61 6.56
CA LYS A 5 -18.05 4.28 7.33
C LYS A 5 -17.98 3.85 8.79
N ASN A 6 -17.81 4.82 9.66
CA ASN A 6 -17.82 4.70 11.12
C ASN A 6 -16.98 3.52 11.64
N LEU A 7 -15.77 3.33 11.09
CA LEU A 7 -14.93 2.17 11.38
C LEU A 7 -14.35 2.25 12.80
N ARG A 8 -14.74 1.31 13.64
CA ARG A 8 -14.21 1.14 14.99
C ARG A 8 -13.49 -0.20 15.09
N VAL A 9 -12.27 -0.18 15.61
CA VAL A 9 -11.37 -1.35 15.60
C VAL A 9 -10.62 -1.46 16.89
N SER A 10 -10.49 -2.69 17.39
CA SER A 10 -9.66 -3.03 18.55
C SER A 10 -8.55 -4.02 18.21
N ILE A 11 -7.53 -4.00 19.07
CA ILE A 11 -6.54 -5.07 19.22
C ILE A 11 -6.58 -5.53 20.68
N GLY A 12 -6.86 -6.81 20.89
CA GLY A 12 -7.24 -7.26 22.25
C GLY A 12 -8.38 -6.42 22.81
N ASN A 13 -8.20 -5.86 24.01
CA ASN A 13 -9.19 -5.02 24.68
C ASN A 13 -9.05 -3.52 24.41
N LYS A 14 -8.04 -3.11 23.62
CA LYS A 14 -7.78 -1.69 23.35
C LYS A 14 -8.40 -1.28 22.02
N GLU A 15 -9.30 -0.29 22.06
CA GLU A 15 -9.83 0.35 20.86
C GLU A 15 -8.78 1.31 20.29
N ILE A 16 -8.47 1.15 18.98
CA ILE A 16 -7.46 1.94 18.28
C ILE A 16 -8.13 2.90 17.28
N LEU A 17 -9.09 2.42 16.48
CA LEU A 17 -9.85 3.26 15.56
C LEU A 17 -11.22 3.54 16.16
N LYS A 18 -11.59 4.83 16.20
CA LYS A 18 -12.74 5.33 16.97
C LYS A 18 -13.75 6.03 16.07
N GLY A 19 -14.21 5.36 15.00
CA GLY A 19 -15.23 5.87 14.11
C GLY A 19 -14.67 6.55 12.85
N VAL A 20 -13.66 5.96 12.21
CA VAL A 20 -13.07 6.47 10.99
C VAL A 20 -14.05 6.41 9.83
N THR A 21 -14.28 7.56 9.19
CA THR A 21 -15.11 7.68 7.98
C THR A 21 -14.35 8.45 6.93
N PHE A 22 -14.03 7.81 5.78
CA PHE A 22 -13.51 8.48 4.61
C PHE A 22 -13.60 7.59 3.37
N GLY A 23 -13.39 8.18 2.19
CA GLY A 23 -13.43 7.46 0.92
C GLY A 23 -12.27 7.82 0.00
N ILE A 24 -11.84 6.85 -0.80
CA ILE A 24 -10.85 7.01 -1.85
C ILE A 24 -11.54 6.79 -3.20
N LYS A 25 -11.52 7.79 -4.08
CA LYS A 25 -11.98 7.68 -5.46
C LYS A 25 -10.93 6.99 -6.33
N PRO A 26 -11.30 6.42 -7.49
CA PRO A 26 -10.31 5.90 -8.44
C PRO A 26 -9.37 6.99 -8.95
N GLY A 27 -8.11 6.65 -9.19
CA GLY A 27 -7.13 7.49 -9.87
C GLY A 27 -6.55 8.64 -9.04
N VAL A 28 -6.75 8.66 -7.72
CA VAL A 28 -6.29 9.75 -6.85
C VAL A 28 -5.24 9.29 -5.85
N ILE A 29 -4.40 10.24 -5.43
CA ILE A 29 -3.38 10.07 -4.39
C ILE A 29 -3.88 10.72 -3.11
N HIS A 30 -4.13 9.92 -2.10
CA HIS A 30 -4.44 10.35 -0.75
C HIS A 30 -3.21 10.23 0.14
N VAL A 31 -3.04 11.17 1.04
CA VAL A 31 -2.03 11.12 2.09
C VAL A 31 -2.71 11.10 3.44
N LEU A 32 -2.30 10.20 4.29
CA LEU A 32 -2.73 10.12 5.70
C LEU A 32 -1.56 10.51 6.59
N MET A 33 -1.69 11.62 7.29
CA MET A 33 -0.69 12.14 8.22
C MET A 33 -1.23 12.11 9.65
N GLY A 34 -0.34 12.24 10.61
CA GLY A 34 -0.69 12.30 12.03
C GLY A 34 0.48 11.87 12.92
N PRO A 35 0.44 12.16 14.22
CA PRO A 35 1.50 11.76 15.15
C PRO A 35 1.62 10.23 15.26
N ASN A 36 2.72 9.78 15.85
CA ASN A 36 2.91 8.37 16.16
C ASN A 36 1.82 7.89 17.13
N GLY A 37 1.33 6.66 16.91
CA GLY A 37 0.24 6.09 17.71
C GLY A 37 -1.16 6.59 17.36
N SER A 38 -1.35 7.46 16.37
CA SER A 38 -2.68 7.96 15.97
C SER A 38 -3.58 6.93 15.30
N GLY A 39 -3.06 5.75 14.90
CA GLY A 39 -3.83 4.67 14.29
C GLY A 39 -3.64 4.51 12.78
N LYS A 40 -2.70 5.24 12.13
CA LYS A 40 -2.47 5.21 10.68
C LYS A 40 -2.14 3.80 10.14
N SER A 41 -1.11 3.16 10.71
CA SER A 41 -0.71 1.80 10.31
C SER A 41 -1.78 0.76 10.67
N THR A 42 -2.51 0.98 11.77
CA THR A 42 -3.68 0.16 12.11
C THR A 42 -4.74 0.25 11.00
N LEU A 43 -5.05 1.45 10.53
CA LEU A 43 -6.01 1.63 9.43
C LEU A 43 -5.53 0.91 8.15
N ALA A 44 -4.24 1.05 7.79
CA ALA A 44 -3.64 0.35 6.65
C ALA A 44 -3.81 -1.17 6.74
N GLN A 45 -3.44 -1.73 7.90
CA GLN A 45 -3.51 -3.17 8.16
C GLN A 45 -4.95 -3.68 8.20
N VAL A 46 -5.88 -2.92 8.77
CA VAL A 46 -7.31 -3.24 8.76
C VAL A 46 -7.89 -3.22 7.34
N ILE A 47 -7.51 -2.27 6.48
CA ILE A 47 -7.93 -2.26 5.07
C ILE A 47 -7.35 -3.49 4.34
N ALA A 48 -6.12 -3.89 4.64
CA ALA A 48 -5.51 -5.11 4.08
C ALA A 48 -6.10 -6.42 4.67
N GLY A 49 -6.82 -6.34 5.80
CA GLY A 49 -7.49 -7.48 6.43
C GLY A 49 -6.63 -8.26 7.42
N HIS A 50 -5.67 -7.59 8.06
CA HIS A 50 -4.78 -8.24 9.04
C HIS A 50 -5.59 -8.86 10.20
N PRO A 51 -5.36 -10.16 10.54
CA PRO A 51 -6.22 -10.93 11.44
C PRO A 51 -6.17 -10.49 12.92
N SER A 52 -5.12 -9.79 13.34
CA SER A 52 -4.98 -9.33 14.72
C SER A 52 -5.96 -8.22 15.10
N TYR A 53 -6.60 -7.58 14.13
CA TYR A 53 -7.53 -6.48 14.37
C TYR A 53 -8.98 -6.93 14.27
N LYS A 54 -9.77 -6.60 15.29
CA LYS A 54 -11.21 -6.87 15.33
C LYS A 54 -12.00 -5.61 14.97
N ILE A 55 -12.78 -5.66 13.92
CA ILE A 55 -13.76 -4.61 13.62
C ILE A 55 -14.90 -4.75 14.64
N ILE A 56 -15.08 -3.72 15.48
CA ILE A 56 -16.12 -3.66 16.51
C ILE A 56 -17.41 -3.12 15.89
N ASP A 57 -17.29 -2.08 15.07
CA ASP A 57 -18.39 -1.42 14.38
C ASP A 57 -17.94 -0.80 13.08
N GLY A 58 -18.88 -0.41 12.25
CA GLY A 58 -18.62 0.17 10.93
C GLY A 58 -18.33 -0.86 9.85
N ARG A 59 -18.11 -0.36 8.64
CA ARG A 59 -17.94 -1.23 7.46
C ARG A 59 -16.95 -0.64 6.46
N LEU A 60 -16.38 -1.55 5.65
CA LEU A 60 -15.48 -1.22 4.54
C LEU A 60 -16.03 -1.80 3.24
N TRP A 61 -15.98 -0.99 2.16
CA TRP A 61 -16.34 -1.44 0.81
C TRP A 61 -15.20 -1.14 -0.16
N MET A 62 -14.94 -2.08 -1.06
CA MET A 62 -14.03 -1.92 -2.19
C MET A 62 -14.79 -2.12 -3.50
N SER A 63 -14.86 -1.06 -4.32
CA SER A 63 -15.59 -1.09 -5.61
C SER A 63 -17.03 -1.60 -5.47
N GLY A 64 -17.75 -1.16 -4.43
CA GLY A 64 -19.13 -1.52 -4.14
C GLY A 64 -19.32 -2.84 -3.39
N LYS A 65 -18.27 -3.65 -3.25
CA LYS A 65 -18.31 -4.91 -2.50
C LYS A 65 -17.90 -4.69 -1.05
N GLU A 66 -18.68 -5.16 -0.09
CA GLU A 66 -18.29 -5.15 1.32
C GLU A 66 -17.12 -6.11 1.55
N ILE A 67 -16.08 -5.61 2.23
CA ILE A 67 -14.85 -6.36 2.50
C ILE A 67 -14.56 -6.55 3.98
N SER A 68 -15.41 -6.06 4.88
CA SER A 68 -15.18 -6.05 6.33
C SER A 68 -14.80 -7.43 6.89
N LYS A 69 -15.44 -8.50 6.38
CA LYS A 69 -15.23 -9.89 6.81
C LYS A 69 -14.33 -10.71 5.88
N LEU A 70 -13.75 -10.10 4.85
CA LEU A 70 -12.89 -10.81 3.91
C LEU A 70 -11.48 -11.00 4.47
N THR A 71 -10.92 -12.17 4.24
CA THR A 71 -9.53 -12.53 4.55
C THR A 71 -8.53 -11.74 3.70
N PRO A 72 -7.25 -11.58 4.13
CA PRO A 72 -6.23 -10.81 3.40
C PRO A 72 -6.05 -11.26 1.95
N ASP A 73 -6.04 -12.57 1.69
CA ASP A 73 -5.91 -13.14 0.35
C ASP A 73 -7.07 -12.75 -0.58
N LYS A 74 -8.30 -12.71 -0.04
CA LYS A 74 -9.48 -12.28 -0.79
C LYS A 74 -9.46 -10.79 -1.08
N ARG A 75 -8.96 -9.96 -0.14
CA ARG A 75 -8.79 -8.52 -0.35
C ARG A 75 -7.67 -8.23 -1.35
N ALA A 76 -6.55 -8.95 -1.29
CA ALA A 76 -5.50 -8.88 -2.30
C ALA A 76 -6.04 -9.22 -3.69
N LYS A 77 -6.85 -10.28 -3.85
CA LYS A 77 -7.52 -10.63 -5.12
C LYS A 77 -8.49 -9.56 -5.64
N LEU A 78 -9.01 -8.69 -4.78
CA LEU A 78 -9.79 -7.52 -5.19
C LEU A 78 -8.91 -6.36 -5.67
N GLY A 79 -7.58 -6.48 -5.52
CA GLY A 79 -6.60 -5.51 -5.95
C GLY A 79 -6.16 -4.54 -4.84
N ILE A 80 -6.22 -4.94 -3.57
CA ILE A 80 -5.63 -4.20 -2.44
C ILE A 80 -4.20 -4.69 -2.24
N PHE A 81 -3.25 -3.76 -2.23
CA PHE A 81 -1.83 -4.00 -1.96
C PHE A 81 -1.38 -3.14 -0.77
N LEU A 82 -0.65 -3.74 0.15
CA LEU A 82 -0.04 -3.04 1.28
C LEU A 82 1.48 -3.23 1.21
N ALA A 83 2.22 -2.13 1.08
CA ALA A 83 3.64 -2.09 1.37
C ALA A 83 3.80 -1.88 2.88
N PHE A 84 4.48 -2.82 3.53
CA PHE A 84 4.62 -2.84 4.98
C PHE A 84 5.71 -1.86 5.45
N GLN A 85 5.51 -1.27 6.62
CA GLN A 85 6.54 -0.48 7.30
C GLN A 85 7.82 -1.32 7.51
N HIS A 86 7.65 -2.58 7.91
CA HIS A 86 8.72 -3.58 8.08
C HIS A 86 8.44 -4.79 7.17
N PRO A 87 8.98 -4.79 5.94
CA PRO A 87 8.78 -5.89 5.01
C PRO A 87 9.34 -7.21 5.54
N VAL A 88 8.53 -8.28 5.47
CA VAL A 88 8.91 -9.61 5.94
C VAL A 88 9.93 -10.24 4.99
N GLU A 89 10.92 -10.92 5.54
CA GLU A 89 11.89 -11.73 4.79
C GLU A 89 11.31 -13.10 4.49
N ILE A 90 11.52 -13.59 3.27
CA ILE A 90 11.13 -14.95 2.87
C ILE A 90 12.39 -15.68 2.40
N PRO A 91 13.10 -16.35 3.33
CA PRO A 91 14.35 -17.03 3.00
C PRO A 91 14.16 -18.08 1.90
N GLY A 92 15.12 -18.15 0.99
CA GLY A 92 15.15 -19.16 -0.07
C GLY A 92 14.10 -18.99 -1.18
N VAL A 93 13.19 -17.99 -1.10
CA VAL A 93 12.18 -17.76 -2.15
C VAL A 93 12.47 -16.46 -2.87
N SER A 94 12.87 -16.53 -4.14
CA SER A 94 13.25 -15.37 -4.92
C SER A 94 12.09 -14.41 -5.17
N VAL A 95 12.41 -13.10 -5.32
CA VAL A 95 11.46 -12.03 -5.69
C VAL A 95 10.64 -12.44 -6.91
N LEU A 96 11.27 -12.98 -7.95
CA LEU A 96 10.59 -13.47 -9.16
C LEU A 96 9.55 -14.55 -8.84
N ASN A 97 9.88 -15.53 -7.99
CA ASN A 97 8.98 -16.62 -7.64
C ASN A 97 7.78 -16.15 -6.82
N VAL A 98 8.00 -15.23 -5.87
CA VAL A 98 6.91 -14.60 -5.10
C VAL A 98 5.95 -13.87 -6.05
N LEU A 99 6.46 -13.03 -6.94
CA LEU A 99 5.63 -12.25 -7.87
C LEU A 99 4.90 -13.14 -8.89
N ARG A 100 5.56 -14.20 -9.39
CA ARG A 100 4.92 -15.19 -10.26
C ARG A 100 3.73 -15.84 -9.56
N ARG A 101 3.91 -16.29 -8.32
CA ARG A 101 2.83 -16.91 -7.53
C ARG A 101 1.70 -15.93 -7.23
N ALA A 102 2.03 -14.69 -6.87
CA ALA A 102 1.03 -13.66 -6.63
C ALA A 102 0.20 -13.38 -7.90
N LYS A 103 0.83 -13.17 -9.06
CA LYS A 103 0.11 -12.96 -10.34
C LYS A 103 -0.80 -14.14 -10.72
N LEU A 104 -0.37 -15.37 -10.50
CA LEU A 104 -1.21 -16.55 -10.72
C LEU A 104 -2.41 -16.60 -9.77
N GLY A 105 -2.23 -16.17 -8.52
CA GLY A 105 -3.32 -16.08 -7.54
C GLY A 105 -4.37 -15.02 -7.87
N PHE A 106 -4.02 -13.97 -8.63
CA PHE A 106 -4.94 -12.95 -9.15
C PHE A 106 -5.67 -13.39 -10.43
N ALA A 107 -5.12 -14.36 -11.18
CA ALA A 107 -5.80 -14.91 -12.34
C ALA A 107 -7.07 -15.66 -11.90
N ARG A 108 -8.20 -15.37 -12.58
CA ARG A 108 -9.45 -16.12 -12.31
C ARG A 108 -9.19 -17.62 -12.47
N PRO A 109 -9.68 -18.47 -11.55
CA PRO A 109 -9.55 -19.92 -11.72
C PRO A 109 -10.19 -20.31 -13.05
N ARG A 110 -9.38 -20.71 -14.03
CA ARG A 110 -9.90 -21.37 -15.22
C ARG A 110 -10.64 -22.62 -14.74
N LYS A 111 -11.90 -22.80 -15.15
CA LYS A 111 -12.65 -24.05 -14.95
C LYS A 111 -11.68 -25.20 -15.21
N LYS A 112 -11.59 -26.16 -14.25
CA LYS A 112 -10.72 -27.33 -14.33
C LYS A 112 -10.82 -27.97 -15.71
N LYS A 113 -9.90 -27.69 -16.62
CA LYS A 113 -9.58 -28.61 -17.69
C LYS A 113 -8.66 -29.65 -17.06
N VAL A 114 -9.13 -30.89 -17.07
CA VAL A 114 -8.35 -32.06 -16.72
C VAL A 114 -7.04 -31.98 -17.50
N TYR A 115 -5.92 -31.92 -16.79
CA TYR A 115 -4.60 -31.89 -17.39
C TYR A 115 -4.28 -33.25 -17.99
N SER A 116 -4.63 -33.43 -19.25
CA SER A 116 -3.93 -34.33 -20.14
C SER A 116 -2.61 -33.67 -20.53
N GLY A 117 -1.50 -34.35 -20.29
CA GLY A 117 -0.12 -33.87 -20.40
C GLY A 117 0.13 -32.92 -21.56
N LEU A 118 1.10 -32.01 -21.40
CA LEU A 118 1.59 -30.96 -22.29
C LEU A 118 1.09 -29.51 -22.02
N ALA A 119 1.14 -29.06 -20.78
CA ALA A 119 0.90 -27.62 -20.48
C ALA A 119 2.17 -26.88 -20.01
N ALA A 120 3.37 -27.38 -20.30
CA ALA A 120 4.64 -26.76 -19.93
C ALA A 120 4.96 -25.48 -20.72
N GLY A 121 4.51 -25.34 -21.97
CA GLY A 121 4.84 -24.19 -22.82
C GLY A 121 4.17 -22.87 -22.45
N GLY A 122 2.92 -22.88 -21.95
CA GLY A 122 2.19 -21.66 -21.62
C GLY A 122 2.61 -21.03 -20.28
N ASP A 123 3.25 -21.78 -19.38
CA ASP A 123 3.74 -21.27 -18.09
C ASP A 123 5.14 -20.66 -18.24
N LEU A 124 5.94 -21.16 -19.13
CA LEU A 124 7.29 -20.67 -19.44
C LEU A 124 7.25 -19.32 -20.18
N SER A 125 6.34 -19.11 -21.14
CA SER A 125 6.20 -17.82 -21.83
C SER A 125 5.79 -16.72 -20.84
N LYS A 126 4.81 -16.97 -19.97
CA LYS A 126 4.38 -16.02 -18.94
C LYS A 126 5.47 -15.70 -17.92
N ALA A 127 6.26 -16.70 -17.54
CA ALA A 127 7.40 -16.50 -16.66
C ALA A 127 8.47 -15.60 -17.32
N ARG A 128 8.70 -15.79 -18.62
CA ARG A 128 9.63 -14.97 -19.41
C ARG A 128 9.12 -13.55 -19.57
N GLU A 129 7.85 -13.37 -19.90
CA GLU A 129 7.20 -12.05 -19.98
C GLU A 129 7.29 -11.30 -18.65
N LEU A 130 6.96 -11.97 -17.53
CA LEU A 130 7.09 -11.37 -16.21
C LEU A 130 8.52 -10.96 -15.90
N ARG A 131 9.52 -11.80 -16.23
CA ARG A 131 10.92 -11.47 -16.02
C ARG A 131 11.31 -10.22 -16.81
N GLN A 132 10.92 -10.12 -18.09
CA GLN A 132 11.19 -8.97 -18.92
C GLN A 132 10.53 -7.69 -18.37
N GLU A 133 9.27 -7.80 -17.92
CA GLU A 133 8.56 -6.69 -17.26
C GLU A 133 9.29 -6.22 -16.00
N LEU A 134 9.75 -7.15 -15.15
CA LEU A 134 10.50 -6.83 -13.94
C LEU A 134 11.83 -6.16 -14.24
N VAL A 135 12.61 -6.68 -15.20
CA VAL A 135 13.88 -6.07 -15.62
C VAL A 135 13.69 -4.63 -16.07
N ALA A 136 12.64 -4.34 -16.84
CA ALA A 136 12.32 -2.97 -17.25
C ALA A 136 11.98 -2.04 -16.05
N HIS A 137 11.49 -2.57 -14.94
CA HIS A 137 11.24 -1.79 -13.73
C HIS A 137 12.48 -1.61 -12.84
N LEU A 138 13.39 -2.60 -12.80
CA LEU A 138 14.61 -2.55 -11.97
C LEU A 138 15.46 -1.31 -12.27
N SER A 139 15.68 -1.02 -13.56
CA SER A 139 16.46 0.16 -13.99
C SER A 139 15.88 1.46 -13.43
N SER A 140 14.53 1.63 -13.45
CA SER A 140 13.88 2.82 -12.92
C SER A 140 13.95 2.92 -11.38
N LEU A 141 14.21 1.81 -10.69
CA LEU A 141 14.38 1.72 -9.24
C LEU A 141 15.86 1.69 -8.82
N LYS A 142 16.81 1.78 -9.79
CA LYS A 142 18.25 1.64 -9.55
C LYS A 142 18.58 0.33 -8.79
N LEU A 143 17.97 -0.76 -9.21
CA LEU A 143 18.24 -2.12 -8.74
C LEU A 143 18.93 -2.91 -9.87
N SER A 144 19.84 -3.80 -9.50
CA SER A 144 20.55 -4.68 -10.45
C SER A 144 19.64 -5.79 -10.99
N GLU A 145 19.98 -6.38 -12.13
CA GLU A 145 19.14 -7.44 -12.73
C GLU A 145 19.09 -8.72 -11.89
N ASP A 146 20.15 -9.02 -11.15
CA ASP A 146 20.22 -10.17 -10.25
C ASP A 146 19.25 -10.03 -9.06
N PHE A 147 18.79 -8.82 -8.74
CA PHE A 147 17.88 -8.54 -7.64
C PHE A 147 16.64 -9.44 -7.65
N ILE A 148 16.04 -9.72 -8.82
CA ILE A 148 14.86 -10.58 -8.91
C ILE A 148 15.14 -12.05 -8.60
N SER A 149 16.39 -12.47 -8.63
CA SER A 149 16.84 -13.83 -8.32
C SER A 149 17.15 -14.00 -6.83
N ARG A 150 17.37 -12.91 -6.10
CA ARG A 150 17.65 -12.92 -4.65
C ARG A 150 16.38 -13.29 -3.86
N PRO A 151 16.51 -13.97 -2.72
CA PRO A 151 15.40 -14.22 -1.81
C PRO A 151 14.74 -12.91 -1.36
N LEU A 152 13.41 -12.91 -1.26
CA LEU A 152 12.65 -11.69 -0.97
C LEU A 152 13.04 -11.11 0.40
N ASN A 153 13.56 -9.88 0.37
CA ASN A 153 13.96 -9.07 1.53
C ASN A 153 15.12 -9.64 2.38
N GLU A 154 15.63 -10.85 2.09
CA GLU A 154 16.74 -11.47 2.81
C GLU A 154 18.04 -10.75 2.46
N GLY A 155 18.70 -10.18 3.49
CA GLY A 155 19.94 -9.43 3.32
C GLY A 155 19.81 -8.13 2.52
N PHE A 156 18.58 -7.63 2.29
CA PHE A 156 18.38 -6.35 1.63
C PHE A 156 18.64 -5.21 2.62
N SER A 157 19.30 -4.16 2.16
CA SER A 157 19.36 -2.89 2.88
C SER A 157 17.94 -2.30 3.05
N GLY A 158 17.78 -1.38 4.00
CA GLY A 158 16.48 -0.71 4.21
C GLY A 158 15.95 -0.05 2.93
N GLY A 159 16.83 0.62 2.16
CA GLY A 159 16.47 1.22 0.88
C GLY A 159 16.11 0.20 -0.20
N GLU A 160 16.80 -0.94 -0.25
CA GLU A 160 16.45 -2.03 -1.18
C GLU A 160 15.10 -2.65 -0.82
N LYS A 161 14.79 -2.86 0.47
CA LYS A 161 13.48 -3.35 0.94
C LYS A 161 12.36 -2.44 0.46
N LYS A 162 12.49 -1.12 0.62
CA LYS A 162 11.48 -0.14 0.16
C LYS A 162 11.35 -0.13 -1.37
N ARG A 163 12.45 -0.19 -2.11
CA ARG A 163 12.42 -0.29 -3.58
C ARG A 163 11.84 -1.63 -4.05
N SER A 164 12.05 -2.72 -3.30
CA SER A 164 11.41 -4.03 -3.54
C SER A 164 9.90 -3.95 -3.43
N GLU A 165 9.36 -3.25 -2.42
CA GLU A 165 7.92 -3.02 -2.27
C GLU A 165 7.33 -2.26 -3.48
N ILE A 166 8.05 -1.24 -3.97
CA ILE A 166 7.65 -0.50 -5.17
C ILE A 166 7.71 -1.39 -6.43
N LEU A 167 8.72 -2.25 -6.57
CA LEU A 167 8.80 -3.22 -7.65
C LEU A 167 7.59 -4.18 -7.63
N GLN A 168 7.23 -4.68 -6.46
CA GLN A 168 6.05 -5.54 -6.27
C GLN A 168 4.76 -4.81 -6.68
N MET A 169 4.57 -3.56 -6.24
CA MET A 169 3.46 -2.71 -6.65
C MET A 169 3.37 -2.57 -8.17
N MET A 170 4.49 -2.23 -8.83
CA MET A 170 4.54 -2.05 -10.29
C MET A 170 4.23 -3.34 -11.04
N ALA A 171 4.71 -4.49 -10.55
CA ALA A 171 4.48 -5.80 -11.13
C ALA A 171 3.04 -6.29 -10.96
N LEU A 172 2.45 -6.09 -9.79
CA LEU A 172 1.11 -6.63 -9.45
C LEU A 172 -0.03 -5.75 -9.95
N LYS A 173 0.22 -4.47 -10.22
CA LYS A 173 -0.75 -3.48 -10.72
C LYS A 173 -2.05 -3.45 -9.92
N PRO A 174 -1.99 -3.27 -8.59
CA PRO A 174 -3.16 -3.25 -7.74
C PRO A 174 -4.08 -2.06 -8.05
N LYS A 175 -5.36 -2.16 -7.68
CA LYS A 175 -6.33 -1.06 -7.76
C LYS A 175 -6.13 -0.05 -6.65
N LEU A 176 -5.89 -0.52 -5.43
CA LEU A 176 -5.59 0.30 -4.26
C LEU A 176 -4.22 -0.05 -3.72
N VAL A 177 -3.32 0.91 -3.76
CA VAL A 177 -1.96 0.82 -3.18
C VAL A 177 -1.98 1.52 -1.84
N ILE A 178 -1.55 0.85 -0.79
CA ILE A 178 -1.32 1.43 0.54
C ILE A 178 0.17 1.37 0.81
N LEU A 179 0.80 2.52 1.03
CA LEU A 179 2.22 2.65 1.30
C LEU A 179 2.40 3.16 2.73
N ASP A 180 2.77 2.25 3.64
CA ASP A 180 2.93 2.60 5.05
C ASP A 180 4.39 2.97 5.34
N GLU A 181 4.64 4.26 5.55
CA GLU A 181 5.96 4.84 5.83
C GLU A 181 7.05 4.41 4.84
N ILE A 182 6.72 4.38 3.54
CA ILE A 182 7.66 3.98 2.48
C ILE A 182 8.86 4.92 2.39
N ASP A 183 8.74 6.14 2.88
CA ASP A 183 9.77 7.19 2.91
C ASP A 183 10.70 7.12 4.15
N SER A 184 10.36 6.28 5.12
CA SER A 184 11.17 6.09 6.33
C SER A 184 12.51 5.42 6.01
N GLY A 185 13.62 6.01 6.52
CA GLY A 185 14.98 5.46 6.33
C GLY A 185 15.56 5.61 4.92
N LEU A 186 14.87 6.32 4.01
CA LEU A 186 15.42 6.66 2.70
C LEU A 186 16.23 7.96 2.77
N ASP A 187 17.35 7.98 2.05
CA ASP A 187 18.07 9.20 1.71
C ASP A 187 17.30 10.01 0.64
N VAL A 188 17.82 11.19 0.29
CA VAL A 188 17.18 12.10 -0.68
C VAL A 188 17.01 11.45 -2.04
N ASP A 189 18.00 10.69 -2.50
CA ASP A 189 17.97 10.05 -3.81
C ASP A 189 17.02 8.85 -3.83
N GLY A 190 17.04 8.02 -2.80
CA GLY A 190 16.07 6.93 -2.62
C GLY A 190 14.63 7.44 -2.60
N LEU A 191 14.40 8.55 -1.88
CA LEU A 191 13.10 9.21 -1.83
C LEU A 191 12.62 9.70 -3.21
N LYS A 192 13.52 10.31 -3.98
CA LYS A 192 13.27 10.73 -5.37
C LYS A 192 12.90 9.56 -6.28
N ILE A 193 13.67 8.45 -6.18
CA ILE A 193 13.42 7.23 -6.97
C ILE A 193 12.02 6.70 -6.68
N VAL A 194 11.69 6.51 -5.40
CA VAL A 194 10.39 5.98 -4.96
C VAL A 194 9.25 6.89 -5.39
N ALA A 195 9.36 8.19 -5.15
CA ALA A 195 8.32 9.15 -5.55
C ALA A 195 8.11 9.20 -7.07
N THR A 196 9.19 9.12 -7.85
CA THR A 196 9.13 9.08 -9.32
C THR A 196 8.46 7.80 -9.81
N ALA A 197 8.77 6.66 -9.20
CA ALA A 197 8.15 5.38 -9.54
C ALA A 197 6.64 5.38 -9.22
N ILE A 198 6.23 5.93 -8.08
CA ILE A 198 4.81 6.09 -7.72
C ILE A 198 4.09 6.99 -8.74
N LYS A 199 4.67 8.13 -9.12
CA LYS A 199 4.11 9.00 -10.18
C LYS A 199 3.97 8.30 -11.51
N LYS A 200 5.01 7.57 -11.95
CA LYS A 200 4.97 6.79 -13.19
C LYS A 200 3.87 5.75 -13.14
N TYR A 201 3.77 5.05 -12.00
CA TYR A 201 2.75 4.03 -11.77
C TYR A 201 1.32 4.60 -11.88
N THR A 202 1.02 5.69 -11.17
CA THR A 202 -0.32 6.31 -11.18
C THR A 202 -0.72 6.83 -12.56
N ARG A 203 0.23 7.40 -13.32
CA ARG A 203 0.00 7.85 -14.70
C ARG A 203 -0.31 6.67 -15.65
N SER A 204 0.42 5.56 -15.49
CA SER A 204 0.23 4.36 -16.33
C SER A 204 -1.00 3.53 -15.93
N ASN A 205 -1.55 3.75 -14.73
CA ASN A 205 -2.68 3.02 -14.17
C ASN A 205 -3.74 4.00 -13.63
N PRO A 206 -4.45 4.74 -14.49
CA PRO A 206 -5.32 5.86 -14.08
C PRO A 206 -6.53 5.45 -13.23
N GLN A 207 -6.83 4.15 -13.13
CA GLN A 207 -7.86 3.62 -12.23
C GLN A 207 -7.32 3.18 -10.87
N SER A 208 -6.00 3.14 -10.71
CA SER A 208 -5.36 2.79 -9.44
C SER A 208 -5.24 4.01 -8.54
N SER A 209 -5.50 3.86 -7.26
CA SER A 209 -5.36 4.91 -6.25
C SER A 209 -4.28 4.56 -5.25
N VAL A 210 -3.68 5.58 -4.66
CA VAL A 210 -2.63 5.45 -3.66
C VAL A 210 -3.09 6.07 -2.35
N LEU A 211 -2.96 5.33 -1.26
CA LEU A 211 -3.00 5.83 0.11
C LEU A 211 -1.59 5.81 0.66
N LEU A 212 -0.94 6.95 0.70
CA LEU A 212 0.38 7.12 1.29
C LEU A 212 0.23 7.50 2.76
N ILE A 213 0.81 6.72 3.66
CA ILE A 213 0.89 7.02 5.09
C ILE A 213 2.29 7.52 5.38
N THR A 214 2.40 8.71 5.92
CA THR A 214 3.67 9.30 6.33
C THR A 214 3.46 10.30 7.46
N HIS A 215 4.47 10.46 8.29
CA HIS A 215 4.53 11.54 9.28
C HIS A 215 5.47 12.67 8.83
N TYR A 216 6.11 12.55 7.67
CA TYR A 216 7.00 13.56 7.08
C TYR A 216 6.45 14.09 5.76
N ALA A 217 6.52 15.41 5.58
CA ALA A 217 6.14 16.02 4.32
C ALA A 217 7.24 15.93 3.22
N ARG A 218 8.43 15.35 3.52
CA ARG A 218 9.55 15.28 2.58
C ARG A 218 9.20 14.65 1.24
N ILE A 219 8.47 13.54 1.25
CA ILE A 219 8.05 12.85 0.02
C ILE A 219 7.07 13.69 -0.79
N LEU A 220 6.31 14.58 -0.14
CA LEU A 220 5.31 15.42 -0.78
C LEU A 220 5.93 16.55 -1.63
N LYS A 221 7.22 16.85 -1.43
CA LYS A 221 8.00 17.73 -2.34
C LYS A 221 8.10 17.12 -3.75
N TYR A 222 8.10 15.80 -3.83
CA TYR A 222 8.20 15.04 -5.09
C TYR A 222 6.87 14.46 -5.54
N LEU A 223 5.92 14.18 -4.62
CA LEU A 223 4.62 13.57 -4.91
C LEU A 223 3.52 14.52 -4.45
N LYS A 224 2.79 15.12 -5.42
CA LYS A 224 1.66 16.02 -5.10
C LYS A 224 0.41 15.18 -4.83
N PRO A 225 -0.13 15.18 -3.59
CA PRO A 225 -1.37 14.48 -3.30
C PRO A 225 -2.58 15.29 -3.78
N ASP A 226 -3.67 14.57 -4.10
CA ASP A 226 -4.97 15.17 -4.36
C ASP A 226 -5.69 15.53 -3.06
N PHE A 227 -5.52 14.69 -2.03
CA PHE A 227 -6.12 14.87 -0.72
C PHE A 227 -5.13 14.51 0.40
N VAL A 228 -5.26 15.26 1.49
CA VAL A 228 -4.51 15.03 2.74
C VAL A 228 -5.52 14.87 3.88
N HIS A 229 -5.32 13.86 4.70
CA HIS A 229 -6.12 13.57 5.88
C HIS A 229 -5.24 13.58 7.11
N ILE A 230 -5.69 14.21 8.17
CA ILE A 230 -5.00 14.22 9.46
C ILE A 230 -5.71 13.29 10.41
N MET A 231 -4.94 12.34 10.93
CA MET A 231 -5.44 11.35 11.89
C MET A 231 -4.85 11.59 13.26
N MET A 232 -5.71 11.65 14.27
CA MET A 232 -5.33 11.78 15.68
C MET A 232 -6.25 10.93 16.53
N ASP A 233 -5.70 10.28 17.54
CA ASP A 233 -6.42 9.43 18.51
C ASP A 233 -7.50 8.53 17.86
N GLY A 234 -7.13 7.85 16.77
CA GLY A 234 -8.01 6.90 16.08
C GLY A 234 -9.12 7.52 15.23
N LYS A 235 -9.11 8.84 14.99
CA LYS A 235 -10.12 9.56 14.18
C LYS A 235 -9.44 10.37 13.07
N ILE A 236 -10.13 10.57 11.95
CA ILE A 236 -9.76 11.60 10.98
C ILE A 236 -10.38 12.91 11.43
N ILE A 237 -9.54 13.87 11.83
CA ILE A 237 -9.96 15.14 12.39
C ILE A 237 -10.06 16.26 11.36
N LYS A 238 -9.24 16.18 10.29
CA LYS A 238 -9.24 17.20 9.22
C LYS A 238 -8.93 16.55 7.89
N SER A 239 -9.57 17.02 6.84
CA SER A 239 -9.28 16.59 5.46
C SER A 239 -9.21 17.81 4.57
N GLY A 240 -8.27 17.82 3.62
CA GLY A 240 -8.05 18.96 2.73
C GLY A 240 -7.27 18.59 1.48
N LYS A 241 -6.82 19.60 0.75
CA LYS A 241 -5.92 19.50 -0.39
C LYS A 241 -4.45 19.50 0.07
N ALA A 242 -3.51 19.45 -0.87
CA ALA A 242 -2.06 19.45 -0.62
C ALA A 242 -1.57 20.56 0.34
N ASN A 243 -2.25 21.71 0.41
CA ASN A 243 -1.90 22.82 1.31
C ASN A 243 -1.94 22.40 2.79
N LEU A 244 -2.85 21.50 3.15
CA LEU A 244 -2.97 21.01 4.53
C LEU A 244 -1.68 20.34 5.02
N ALA A 245 -0.96 19.64 4.14
CA ALA A 245 0.31 19.02 4.52
C ALA A 245 1.38 20.06 4.87
N ARG A 246 1.43 21.18 4.14
CA ARG A 246 2.35 22.29 4.42
C ARG A 246 2.00 22.99 5.72
N GLU A 247 0.71 23.22 5.95
CA GLU A 247 0.22 23.79 7.21
C GLU A 247 0.67 22.98 8.42
N ILE A 248 0.61 21.64 8.31
CA ILE A 248 1.06 20.74 9.38
C ILE A 248 2.59 20.75 9.53
N GLU A 249 3.34 20.83 8.42
CA GLU A 249 4.82 20.89 8.47
C GLU A 249 5.29 22.18 9.19
N GLU A 250 4.60 23.31 8.95
CA GLU A 250 4.94 24.61 9.53
C GLU A 250 4.45 24.76 10.97
N LYS A 251 3.23 24.35 11.26
CA LYS A 251 2.58 24.64 12.56
C LYS A 251 2.55 23.46 13.52
N GLY A 252 2.92 22.25 13.05
CA GLY A 252 2.81 21.01 13.82
C GLY A 252 1.36 20.59 14.06
N TYR A 253 1.20 19.46 14.80
CA TYR A 253 -0.13 18.91 15.11
C TYR A 253 -0.80 19.58 16.32
N LYS A 254 -0.04 20.28 17.20
CA LYS A 254 -0.55 20.80 18.48
C LYS A 254 -1.72 21.79 18.34
N ASN A 255 -1.74 22.56 17.27
CA ASN A 255 -2.83 23.53 17.04
C ASN A 255 -4.15 22.85 16.69
N LEU A 256 -4.10 21.66 16.08
CA LEU A 256 -5.29 20.90 15.75
C LEU A 256 -5.90 20.18 16.97
N GLU A 257 -5.08 19.86 18.00
CA GLU A 257 -5.57 19.27 19.24
C GLU A 257 -6.54 20.21 19.97
N LYS A 258 -6.28 21.51 19.93
CA LYS A 258 -7.15 22.52 20.53
C LYS A 258 -8.50 22.63 19.80
N GLU A 259 -8.52 22.52 18.47
CA GLU A 259 -9.75 22.56 17.68
C GLU A 259 -10.67 21.35 17.95
N VAL A 260 -10.09 20.18 18.28
CA VAL A 260 -10.83 18.93 18.54
C VAL A 260 -11.46 18.90 19.94
N GLN A 261 -10.90 19.62 20.91
CA GLN A 261 -11.44 19.69 22.27
C GLN A 261 -12.68 20.58 22.42
N TYR A 262 -13.02 21.37 21.39
CA TYR A 262 -14.17 22.29 21.40
C TYR A 262 -15.34 21.86 20.50
N VAL A 263 -15.32 20.62 19.97
CA VAL A 263 -16.40 19.98 19.20
C VAL A 263 -16.82 18.69 19.91
#